data_b6d0b95171ea65962793668a6986319e
#
_entry.id   b6d0b95171ea65962793668a6986319e
#
_cell.length_a   1.000
_cell.length_b   1.000
_cell.length_c   1.000
_cell.angle_alpha   90.00
_cell.angle_beta   90.00
_cell.angle_gamma   90.00
#
_symmetry.space_group_name_H-M   'P 1'
#
loop_
_entity.id
_entity.type
_entity.pdbx_description
1 polymer ?
#
loop_
_entity_poly.entity_id
_entity_poly.type
_entity_poly.pdbx_seq_one_letter_code
_entity_poly.pdbx_strand_id
1 'polypeptide(L)'
;MPIDRTDRQLLILLTENARAPVAELGRQLGLSRTTVQSRIERLERRGVITGYTARLSDEHERGQVKAHVLITALTKLAPKVEAELRRIPEVRTLHSVSGHFDMIAIVIAPSIGELDELIDRIGALVGVERTMSSVILSTRV
;
A
#
# COMPACT_ATOMS: atom_id res chain seq x y z
N MET A 1 -23.05 4.32 -12.34
CA MET A 1 -23.90 3.99 -11.19
C MET A 1 -23.09 4.04 -9.91
N PRO A 2 -23.60 4.59 -8.84
CA PRO A 2 -22.93 4.57 -7.55
C PRO A 2 -22.84 3.14 -7.01
N ILE A 3 -21.91 2.93 -6.09
CA ILE A 3 -21.77 1.65 -5.40
C ILE A 3 -22.95 1.49 -4.45
N ASP A 4 -23.70 0.41 -4.61
CA ASP A 4 -24.84 0.12 -3.76
C ASP A 4 -24.44 -0.68 -2.51
N ARG A 5 -25.42 -0.98 -1.66
CA ARG A 5 -25.20 -1.74 -0.43
C ARG A 5 -24.62 -3.14 -0.71
N THR A 6 -25.14 -3.80 -1.73
CA THR A 6 -24.69 -5.14 -2.12
C THR A 6 -23.24 -5.12 -2.59
N ASP A 7 -22.86 -4.11 -3.39
CA ASP A 7 -21.47 -3.93 -3.81
C ASP A 7 -20.53 -3.74 -2.61
N ARG A 8 -20.96 -2.96 -1.61
CA ARG A 8 -20.18 -2.76 -0.39
C ARG A 8 -19.97 -4.05 0.38
N GLN A 9 -21.01 -4.85 0.52
CA GLN A 9 -20.93 -6.16 1.17
C GLN A 9 -20.01 -7.10 0.41
N LEU A 10 -20.10 -7.11 -0.93
CA LEU A 10 -19.23 -7.90 -1.79
C LEU A 10 -17.76 -7.50 -1.63
N LEU A 11 -17.48 -6.20 -1.58
CA LEU A 11 -16.12 -5.70 -1.37
C LEU A 11 -15.56 -6.13 -0.01
N ILE A 12 -16.37 -6.08 1.05
CA ILE A 12 -15.94 -6.58 2.38
C ILE A 12 -15.52 -8.04 2.29
N LEU A 13 -16.34 -8.88 1.67
CA LEU A 13 -16.05 -10.31 1.52
C LEU A 13 -14.77 -10.55 0.71
N LEU A 14 -14.57 -9.79 -0.37
CA LEU A 14 -13.39 -9.89 -1.22
C LEU A 14 -12.11 -9.38 -0.51
N THR A 15 -12.22 -8.38 0.34
CA THR A 15 -11.06 -7.93 1.13
C THR A 15 -10.65 -8.96 2.18
N GLU A 16 -11.58 -9.74 2.69
CA GLU A 16 -11.29 -10.85 3.62
C GLU A 16 -10.68 -12.04 2.88
N ASN A 17 -11.22 -12.38 1.72
CA ASN A 17 -10.75 -13.50 0.90
C ASN A 17 -10.98 -13.20 -0.58
N ALA A 18 -9.94 -12.69 -1.24
CA ALA A 18 -9.98 -12.36 -2.66
C ALA A 18 -10.16 -13.59 -3.58
N ARG A 19 -9.94 -14.80 -3.05
CA ARG A 19 -10.10 -16.04 -3.79
C ARG A 19 -11.40 -16.77 -3.47
N ALA A 20 -12.32 -16.15 -2.75
CA ALA A 20 -13.61 -16.76 -2.45
C ALA A 20 -14.33 -17.14 -3.75
N PRO A 21 -14.83 -18.39 -3.88
CA PRO A 21 -15.58 -18.80 -5.05
C PRO A 21 -16.82 -17.95 -5.26
N VAL A 22 -17.13 -17.63 -6.50
CA VAL A 22 -18.31 -16.83 -6.87
C VAL A 22 -19.59 -17.45 -6.32
N ALA A 23 -19.68 -18.77 -6.32
CA ALA A 23 -20.81 -19.50 -5.77
C ALA A 23 -20.98 -19.25 -4.26
N GLU A 24 -19.87 -19.21 -3.51
CA GLU A 24 -19.90 -18.92 -2.07
C GLU A 24 -20.32 -17.49 -1.81
N LEU A 25 -19.77 -16.54 -2.56
CA LEU A 25 -20.17 -15.12 -2.47
C LEU A 25 -21.66 -14.96 -2.76
N GLY A 26 -22.16 -15.64 -3.79
CA GLY A 26 -23.58 -15.62 -4.13
C GLY A 26 -24.46 -16.16 -3.02
N ARG A 27 -24.03 -17.26 -2.39
CA ARG A 27 -24.77 -17.83 -1.26
C ARG A 27 -24.83 -16.87 -0.09
N GLN A 28 -23.72 -16.22 0.26
CA GLN A 28 -23.70 -15.27 1.37
C GLN A 28 -24.50 -14.01 1.10
N LEU A 29 -24.54 -13.56 -0.15
CA LEU A 29 -25.24 -12.34 -0.55
C LEU A 29 -26.67 -12.58 -1.04
N GLY A 30 -27.09 -13.84 -1.17
CA GLY A 30 -28.40 -14.17 -1.73
C GLY A 30 -28.50 -13.86 -3.22
N LEU A 31 -27.42 -14.02 -3.98
CA LEU A 31 -27.33 -13.71 -5.40
C LEU A 31 -26.90 -14.92 -6.21
N SER A 32 -27.26 -14.93 -7.51
CA SER A 32 -26.75 -15.92 -8.44
C SER A 32 -25.25 -15.70 -8.73
N ARG A 33 -24.56 -16.75 -9.19
CA ARG A 33 -23.16 -16.67 -9.63
C ARG A 33 -22.97 -15.59 -10.69
N THR A 34 -23.87 -15.57 -11.68
CA THR A 34 -23.81 -14.61 -12.79
C THR A 34 -23.92 -13.18 -12.29
N THR A 35 -24.80 -12.93 -11.34
CA THR A 35 -24.99 -11.58 -10.75
C THR A 35 -23.74 -11.16 -9.98
N VAL A 36 -23.17 -12.06 -9.19
CA VAL A 36 -21.92 -11.76 -8.45
C VAL A 36 -20.79 -11.46 -9.42
N GLN A 37 -20.59 -12.32 -10.43
CA GLN A 37 -19.55 -12.13 -11.43
C GLN A 37 -19.71 -10.79 -12.16
N SER A 38 -20.92 -10.46 -12.56
CA SER A 38 -21.23 -9.19 -13.23
C SER A 38 -20.90 -7.99 -12.35
N ARG A 39 -21.19 -8.05 -11.06
CA ARG A 39 -20.87 -6.98 -10.11
C ARG A 39 -19.37 -6.82 -9.92
N ILE A 40 -18.63 -7.93 -9.80
CA ILE A 40 -17.16 -7.90 -9.69
C ILE A 40 -16.54 -7.24 -10.93
N GLU A 41 -16.94 -7.69 -12.12
CA GLU A 41 -16.44 -7.13 -13.38
C GLU A 41 -16.73 -5.63 -13.50
N ARG A 42 -17.90 -5.19 -13.06
CA ARG A 42 -18.26 -3.78 -13.07
C ARG A 42 -17.36 -2.98 -12.09
N LEU A 43 -17.13 -3.50 -10.89
CA LEU A 43 -16.25 -2.86 -9.91
C LEU A 43 -14.80 -2.77 -10.41
N GLU A 44 -14.35 -3.78 -11.12
CA GLU A 44 -13.03 -3.76 -11.78
C GLU A 44 -12.97 -2.72 -12.89
N ARG A 45 -13.95 -2.71 -13.80
CA ARG A 45 -14.00 -1.74 -14.91
C ARG A 45 -14.08 -0.30 -14.42
N ARG A 46 -14.76 -0.06 -13.31
CA ARG A 46 -14.90 1.27 -12.71
C ARG A 46 -13.68 1.69 -11.90
N GLY A 47 -12.70 0.80 -11.74
CA GLY A 47 -11.50 1.09 -10.96
C GLY A 47 -11.72 1.12 -9.45
N VAL A 48 -12.86 0.62 -8.96
CA VAL A 48 -13.09 0.45 -7.51
C VAL A 48 -12.20 -0.68 -7.00
N ILE A 49 -12.15 -1.78 -7.74
CA ILE A 49 -11.15 -2.84 -7.53
C ILE A 49 -10.02 -2.56 -8.49
N THR A 50 -8.84 -2.25 -7.96
CA THR A 50 -7.65 -1.94 -8.75
C THR A 50 -6.74 -3.14 -8.95
N GLY A 51 -6.95 -4.19 -8.20
CA GLY A 51 -6.14 -5.41 -8.30
C GLY A 51 -6.37 -6.33 -7.12
N TYR A 52 -5.65 -7.45 -7.12
CA TYR A 52 -5.68 -8.47 -6.08
C TYR A 52 -4.26 -8.78 -5.66
N THR A 53 -4.07 -9.04 -4.37
CA THR A 53 -2.74 -9.32 -3.85
C THR A 53 -2.77 -10.44 -2.84
N ALA A 54 -1.64 -11.11 -2.68
CA ALA A 54 -1.44 -12.11 -1.65
C ALA A 54 -0.83 -11.47 -0.41
N ARG A 55 -1.33 -11.83 0.76
CA ARG A 55 -0.68 -11.51 2.03
C ARG A 55 0.29 -12.63 2.35
N LEU A 56 1.53 -12.25 2.63
CA LEU A 56 2.59 -13.22 2.93
C LEU A 56 2.80 -13.32 4.44
N SER A 57 3.25 -14.49 4.90
CA SER A 57 3.55 -14.67 6.32
C SER A 57 4.81 -13.92 6.71
N ASP A 58 4.88 -13.49 7.96
CA ASP A 58 6.09 -12.85 8.52
C ASP A 58 7.30 -13.77 8.41
N GLU A 59 7.09 -15.06 8.52
CA GLU A 59 8.17 -16.04 8.36
C GLU A 59 8.75 -16.04 6.96
N HIS A 60 7.91 -15.91 5.94
CA HIS A 60 8.36 -15.81 4.56
C HIS A 60 9.11 -14.50 4.30
N GLU A 61 8.68 -13.43 4.95
CA GLU A 61 9.31 -12.11 4.84
C GLU A 61 10.53 -11.94 5.76
N ARG A 62 10.88 -12.95 6.55
CA ARG A 62 12.09 -12.92 7.38
C ARG A 62 13.32 -12.68 6.52
N GLY A 63 14.19 -11.80 6.99
CA GLY A 63 15.36 -11.36 6.27
C GLY A 63 15.17 -10.04 5.54
N GLN A 64 13.95 -9.59 5.36
CA GLN A 64 13.67 -8.24 4.87
C GLN A 64 13.47 -7.29 6.04
N VAL A 65 13.98 -6.08 5.89
CA VAL A 65 13.84 -5.02 6.88
C VAL A 65 12.90 -3.96 6.33
N LYS A 66 11.87 -3.63 7.11
CA LYS A 66 10.88 -2.61 6.79
C LYS A 66 11.08 -1.40 7.70
N ALA A 67 10.87 -0.22 7.16
CA ALA A 67 10.95 1.00 7.95
C ALA A 67 9.95 2.05 7.46
N HIS A 68 9.54 2.90 8.38
CA HIS A 68 8.88 4.16 8.06
C HIS A 68 9.95 5.23 8.00
N VAL A 69 9.99 5.97 6.91
CA VAL A 69 10.89 7.12 6.74
C VAL A 69 10.03 8.36 6.66
N LEU A 70 10.11 9.21 7.69
CA LEU A 70 9.39 10.47 7.74
C LEU A 70 10.29 11.53 7.13
N ILE A 71 9.75 12.32 6.21
CA ILE A 71 10.52 13.22 5.37
C ILE A 71 9.97 14.64 5.49
N THR A 72 10.87 15.60 5.77
CA THR A 72 10.59 17.01 5.66
C THR A 72 11.27 17.54 4.41
N ALA A 73 10.50 18.18 3.55
CA ALA A 73 11.00 18.71 2.27
C ALA A 73 10.76 20.22 2.19
N LEU A 74 11.63 20.91 1.45
CA LEU A 74 11.41 22.30 1.09
C LEU A 74 10.14 22.39 0.26
N THR A 75 9.24 23.28 0.60
CA THR A 75 7.90 23.39 0.00
C THR A 75 7.97 23.46 -1.53
N LYS A 76 8.87 24.27 -2.07
CA LYS A 76 9.02 24.44 -3.53
C LYS A 76 9.54 23.20 -4.23
N LEU A 77 10.27 22.34 -3.52
CA LEU A 77 10.92 21.16 -4.08
C LEU A 77 10.18 19.87 -3.72
N ALA A 78 9.12 19.93 -2.91
CA ALA A 78 8.34 18.75 -2.52
C ALA A 78 7.85 17.91 -3.71
N PRO A 79 7.32 18.48 -4.79
CA PRO A 79 6.93 17.67 -5.96
C PRO A 79 8.10 16.94 -6.60
N LYS A 80 9.28 17.55 -6.64
CA LYS A 80 10.49 16.92 -7.17
C LYS A 80 10.97 15.79 -6.28
N VAL A 81 10.95 15.99 -4.97
CA VAL A 81 11.28 14.96 -3.97
C VAL A 81 10.34 13.77 -4.13
N GLU A 82 9.05 14.01 -4.23
CA GLU A 82 8.05 12.95 -4.46
C GLU A 82 8.35 12.15 -5.73
N ALA A 83 8.67 12.83 -6.84
CA ALA A 83 8.99 12.18 -8.11
C ALA A 83 10.24 11.29 -7.99
N GLU A 84 11.27 11.77 -7.28
CA GLU A 84 12.49 11.00 -7.07
C GLU A 84 12.24 9.77 -6.17
N LEU A 85 11.45 9.93 -5.10
CA LEU A 85 11.09 8.82 -4.22
C LEU A 85 10.31 7.72 -4.94
N ARG A 86 9.41 8.10 -5.84
CA ARG A 86 8.64 7.13 -6.65
C ARG A 86 9.51 6.26 -7.53
N ARG A 87 10.71 6.71 -7.89
CA ARG A 87 11.66 5.96 -8.73
C ARG A 87 12.48 4.95 -7.96
N ILE A 88 12.46 5.01 -6.63
CA ILE A 88 13.23 4.10 -5.78
C ILE A 88 12.40 2.82 -5.59
N PRO A 89 12.86 1.66 -6.09
CA PRO A 89 12.08 0.41 -6.00
C PRO A 89 11.78 -0.02 -4.58
N GLU A 90 12.66 0.27 -3.63
CA GLU A 90 12.53 -0.08 -2.22
C GLU A 90 11.44 0.75 -1.52
N VAL A 91 11.04 1.88 -2.10
CA VAL A 91 9.91 2.68 -1.62
C VAL A 91 8.62 2.00 -2.07
N ARG A 92 7.96 1.32 -1.16
CA ARG A 92 6.74 0.55 -1.44
C ARG A 92 5.49 1.40 -1.39
N THR A 93 5.46 2.34 -0.47
CA THR A 93 4.33 3.24 -0.28
C THR A 93 4.85 4.61 0.06
N LEU A 94 4.19 5.63 -0.46
CA LEU A 94 4.54 7.03 -0.19
C LEU A 94 3.25 7.78 0.11
N HIS A 95 3.19 8.41 1.27
CA HIS A 95 2.05 9.21 1.71
C HIS A 95 2.46 10.67 1.86
N SER A 96 1.60 11.57 1.39
CA SER A 96 1.65 12.97 1.78
C SER A 96 0.87 13.09 3.09
N VAL A 97 1.44 13.75 4.06
CA VAL A 97 0.86 13.84 5.41
C VAL A 97 0.86 15.27 5.92
N SER A 98 -0.02 15.54 6.87
CA SER A 98 -0.04 16.79 7.63
C SER A 98 0.79 16.63 8.90
N GLY A 99 1.19 17.77 9.50
CA GLY A 99 1.93 17.80 10.76
C GLY A 99 3.39 18.19 10.56
N HIS A 100 4.27 17.64 11.39
CA HIS A 100 5.69 18.00 11.40
C HIS A 100 6.49 17.50 10.21
N PHE A 101 5.97 16.50 9.51
CA PHE A 101 6.60 15.91 8.33
C PHE A 101 5.69 16.11 7.11
N ASP A 102 6.28 16.14 5.93
CA ASP A 102 5.55 16.34 4.69
C ASP A 102 5.16 15.03 4.03
N MET A 103 5.99 14.01 4.19
CA MET A 103 5.78 12.69 3.58
C MET A 103 6.20 11.57 4.51
N ILE A 104 5.55 10.42 4.35
CA ILE A 104 5.98 9.17 4.99
C ILE A 104 6.18 8.15 3.88
N ALA A 105 7.39 7.61 3.78
CA ALA A 105 7.71 6.51 2.91
C ALA A 105 7.78 5.20 3.71
N ILE A 106 7.15 4.16 3.21
CA ILE A 106 7.30 2.81 3.74
C ILE A 106 8.29 2.10 2.82
N VAL A 107 9.43 1.70 3.36
CA VAL A 107 10.52 1.12 2.60
C VAL A 107 10.83 -0.30 3.06
N ILE A 108 11.33 -1.11 2.13
CA ILE A 108 11.72 -2.50 2.39
C ILE A 108 13.10 -2.69 1.78
N ALA A 109 14.03 -3.22 2.57
CA ALA A 109 15.38 -3.53 2.12
C ALA A 109 15.79 -4.94 2.55
N PRO A 110 16.72 -5.59 1.84
CA PRO A 110 17.16 -6.96 2.19
C PRO A 110 17.93 -7.07 3.51
N SER A 111 18.52 -5.98 3.98
CA SER A 111 19.33 -5.96 5.19
C SER A 111 19.31 -4.59 5.86
N ILE A 112 19.73 -4.54 7.12
CA ILE A 112 19.90 -3.28 7.86
C ILE A 112 20.92 -2.38 7.16
N GLY A 113 22.01 -2.94 6.64
CA GLY A 113 23.03 -2.17 5.93
C GLY A 113 22.48 -1.51 4.68
N GLU A 114 21.72 -2.24 3.90
CA GLU A 114 21.09 -1.69 2.68
C GLU A 114 19.99 -0.68 3.02
N LEU A 115 19.26 -0.90 4.12
CA LEU A 115 18.30 0.08 4.61
C LEU A 115 18.97 1.39 4.98
N ASP A 116 20.10 1.31 5.68
CA ASP A 116 20.87 2.49 6.08
C ASP A 116 21.35 3.28 4.85
N GLU A 117 21.90 2.58 3.86
CA GLU A 117 22.30 3.21 2.58
C GLU A 117 21.09 3.88 1.87
N LEU A 118 19.94 3.23 1.89
CA LEU A 118 18.71 3.77 1.30
C LEU A 118 18.25 5.05 2.01
N ILE A 119 18.30 5.07 3.33
CA ILE A 119 17.92 6.23 4.12
C ILE A 119 18.88 7.39 3.82
N ASP A 120 20.17 7.11 3.71
CA ASP A 120 21.17 8.12 3.33
C ASP A 120 20.89 8.68 1.93
N ARG A 121 20.55 7.83 0.97
CA ARG A 121 20.18 8.26 -0.38
C ARG A 121 18.95 9.18 -0.36
N ILE A 122 17.95 8.83 0.42
CA ILE A 122 16.74 9.65 0.55
C ILE A 122 17.09 11.00 1.19
N GLY A 123 17.90 11.00 2.24
CA GLY A 123 18.35 12.22 2.91
C GLY A 123 19.19 13.12 2.01
N ALA A 124 19.86 12.56 1.02
CA ALA A 124 20.71 13.30 0.08
C ALA A 124 19.92 13.86 -1.13
N LEU A 125 18.65 13.52 -1.30
CA LEU A 125 17.85 14.06 -2.40
C LEU A 125 17.72 15.58 -2.29
N VAL A 126 17.86 16.25 -3.42
CA VAL A 126 17.68 17.70 -3.48
C VAL A 126 16.27 18.08 -3.05
N GLY A 127 16.17 18.92 -2.03
CA GLY A 127 14.89 19.35 -1.46
C GLY A 127 14.51 18.65 -0.15
N VAL A 128 15.17 17.57 0.22
CA VAL A 128 14.97 16.93 1.51
C VAL A 128 15.75 17.71 2.57
N GLU A 129 15.04 18.23 3.57
CA GLU A 129 15.66 18.94 4.69
C GLU A 129 16.10 17.97 5.78
N ARG A 130 15.22 17.01 6.11
CA ARG A 130 15.43 16.10 7.23
C ARG A 130 14.65 14.83 7.03
N THR A 131 15.19 13.74 7.53
CA THR A 131 14.51 12.45 7.63
C THR A 131 14.56 11.95 9.06
N MET A 132 13.51 11.20 9.44
CA MET A 132 13.49 10.43 10.67
C MET A 132 12.99 9.04 10.32
N SER A 133 13.72 8.00 10.67
CA SER A 133 13.35 6.64 10.33
C SER A 133 13.04 5.80 11.56
N SER A 134 12.07 4.91 11.41
CA SER A 134 11.70 3.93 12.42
C SER A 134 11.68 2.56 11.79
N VAL A 135 12.55 1.69 12.24
CA VAL A 135 12.58 0.30 11.77
C VAL A 135 11.44 -0.47 12.41
N ILE A 136 10.68 -1.19 11.59
CA ILE A 136 9.59 -2.03 12.07
C ILE A 136 10.20 -3.32 12.63
N LEU A 137 10.09 -3.50 13.93
CA LEU A 137 10.62 -4.70 14.61
C LEU A 137 9.67 -5.90 14.48
N SER A 138 8.37 -5.63 14.55
CA SER A 138 7.33 -6.65 14.36
C SER A 138 5.99 -5.98 14.05
N THR A 139 5.15 -6.69 13.31
CA THR A 139 3.78 -6.27 13.04
C THR A 139 2.85 -7.07 13.95
N ARG A 140 1.98 -6.39 14.69
CA ARG A 140 1.12 -7.00 15.71
C ARG A 140 -0.29 -7.32 15.22
N VAL A 141 -0.76 -6.62 14.19
CA VAL A 141 -2.11 -6.80 13.63
C VAL A 141 -2.02 -6.85 12.11
#